data_e3c86dc9d7abef0601e8fbb39aaf58eb
#
_entry.id   e3c86dc9d7abef0601e8fbb39aaf58eb
#
_cell.length_a   1.000
_cell.length_b   1.000
_cell.length_c   1.000
_cell.angle_alpha   90.00
_cell.angle_beta   90.00
_cell.angle_gamma   90.00
#
_symmetry.space_group_name_H-M   'P 1'
#
loop_
_entity.id
_entity.type
_entity.pdbx_description
1 polymer ?
#
loop_
_entity_poly.entity_id
_entity_poly.type
_entity_poly.pdbx_seq_one_letter_code
_entity_poly.pdbx_strand_id
1 'polypeptide(L)'
;MKAKWSRLGTQFIVLLTALFLELLSSAGSQAQSLATFRIANGTSGETPAVLWVGVDQGFYRKHGINVEAIFMRSGPLAMSALASADVQMVFTSSNNVLNVAAGGMDAAVIATVVGRPEGDFMARPEIKKPEELRGKQLAIQSIGGGGWANNMLALDYLGLDPDRDNIRFIVLGDQPSRIQALETGRAQASWMGSTFSAPLKKKGYTVLLDLARAPISYLGTSLVARKSAVRQEPKLYESMLKGTIDAMRFFMKPENKPAVLQTMARVLRLPKVDDAENGYNALVSVYANDMRPKVEGVKKIHSILARTNPKLQKLKSEEIIDDSLIRKIVESGY
;
A
#
# COMPACT_ATOMS: atom_id res chain seq x y z
N MET A 1 -12.29 11.17 81.82
CA MET A 1 -11.91 10.03 80.98
C MET A 1 -12.63 9.94 79.61
N LYS A 2 -13.59 10.80 79.22
CA LYS A 2 -14.34 10.76 77.99
C LYS A 2 -13.70 11.56 76.79
N ALA A 3 -12.72 12.44 77.02
CA ALA A 3 -12.15 13.31 75.98
C ALA A 3 -10.95 12.73 75.14
N LYS A 4 -10.33 11.64 75.63
CA LYS A 4 -9.18 11.03 74.96
C LYS A 4 -9.55 10.03 73.84
N TRP A 5 -10.75 9.47 73.87
CA TRP A 5 -11.17 8.48 72.89
C TRP A 5 -11.69 9.09 71.56
N SER A 6 -12.17 10.34 71.60
CA SER A 6 -12.66 11.02 70.38
C SER A 6 -11.52 11.46 69.47
N ARG A 7 -10.35 11.78 69.97
CA ARG A 7 -9.20 12.22 69.19
C ARG A 7 -8.49 11.07 68.45
N LEU A 8 -8.43 9.88 69.05
CA LEU A 8 -7.87 8.69 68.37
C LEU A 8 -8.74 8.20 67.23
N GLY A 9 -10.07 8.21 67.36
CA GLY A 9 -10.99 7.82 66.30
C GLY A 9 -10.91 8.73 65.08
N THR A 10 -10.79 10.06 65.33
CA THR A 10 -10.69 11.04 64.22
C THR A 10 -9.36 10.94 63.48
N GLN A 11 -8.26 10.67 64.19
CA GLN A 11 -6.94 10.49 63.57
C GLN A 11 -6.87 9.19 62.73
N PHE A 12 -7.52 8.13 63.18
CA PHE A 12 -7.60 6.86 62.39
C PHE A 12 -8.42 7.00 61.14
N ILE A 13 -9.53 7.75 61.15
CA ILE A 13 -10.37 8.02 60.00
C ILE A 13 -9.61 8.89 58.96
N VAL A 14 -8.87 9.91 59.43
CA VAL A 14 -8.07 10.78 58.55
C VAL A 14 -6.91 10.00 57.88
N LEU A 15 -6.27 9.09 58.62
CA LEU A 15 -5.22 8.23 58.04
C LEU A 15 -5.79 7.22 57.01
N LEU A 16 -6.95 6.64 57.27
CA LEU A 16 -7.62 5.73 56.32
C LEU A 16 -8.10 6.45 55.04
N THR A 17 -8.62 7.68 55.17
CA THR A 17 -9.02 8.49 53.99
C THR A 17 -7.81 8.97 53.21
N ALA A 18 -6.69 9.31 53.84
CA ALA A 18 -5.45 9.67 53.14
C ALA A 18 -4.86 8.45 52.35
N LEU A 19 -4.84 7.27 53.00
CA LEU A 19 -4.37 6.05 52.35
C LEU A 19 -5.29 5.61 51.19
N PHE A 20 -6.60 5.85 51.29
CA PHE A 20 -7.54 5.57 50.20
C PHE A 20 -7.44 6.57 49.06
N LEU A 21 -7.11 7.84 49.35
CA LEU A 21 -6.83 8.83 48.29
C LEU A 21 -5.49 8.55 47.56
N GLU A 22 -4.48 8.07 48.24
CA GLU A 22 -3.21 7.66 47.59
C GLU A 22 -3.38 6.41 46.73
N LEU A 23 -4.22 5.44 47.16
CA LEU A 23 -4.58 4.27 46.34
C LEU A 23 -5.41 4.62 45.10
N LEU A 24 -6.25 5.64 45.18
CA LEU A 24 -7.01 6.17 44.04
C LEU A 24 -6.12 6.98 43.07
N SER A 25 -5.10 7.65 43.58
CA SER A 25 -4.13 8.42 42.76
C SER A 25 -3.16 7.53 41.98
N SER A 26 -2.86 6.31 42.49
CA SER A 26 -1.99 5.34 41.79
C SER A 26 -2.72 4.52 40.70
N ALA A 27 -4.05 4.55 40.65
CA ALA A 27 -4.86 3.91 39.65
C ALA A 27 -5.11 4.77 38.38
N GLY A 28 -4.48 5.95 38.30
CA GLY A 28 -4.36 6.72 37.07
C GLY A 28 -3.51 5.90 36.08
N SER A 29 -4.15 4.95 35.40
CA SER A 29 -3.58 4.28 34.24
C SER A 29 -3.06 5.39 33.33
N GLN A 30 -1.75 5.62 33.31
CA GLN A 30 -1.13 6.37 32.22
C GLN A 30 -1.51 5.61 30.94
N ALA A 31 -2.55 6.07 30.28
CA ALA A 31 -2.82 5.64 28.91
C ALA A 31 -1.54 5.95 28.13
N GLN A 32 -0.66 4.95 28.01
CA GLN A 32 0.58 5.07 27.29
C GLN A 32 0.23 5.57 25.90
N SER A 33 0.59 6.82 25.59
CA SER A 33 0.30 7.40 24.28
C SER A 33 0.95 6.51 23.23
N LEU A 34 0.12 5.96 22.34
CA LEU A 34 0.61 5.09 21.26
C LEU A 34 1.62 5.86 20.42
N ALA A 35 2.73 5.23 20.09
CA ALA A 35 3.71 5.83 19.17
C ALA A 35 3.03 6.09 17.82
N THR A 36 3.16 7.32 17.30
CA THR A 36 2.65 7.65 15.96
C THR A 36 3.57 7.08 14.89
N PHE A 37 2.97 6.33 13.95
CA PHE A 37 3.65 5.78 12.80
C PHE A 37 3.03 6.33 11.51
N ARG A 38 3.76 7.16 10.78
CA ARG A 38 3.30 7.75 9.52
C ARG A 38 3.70 6.87 8.35
N ILE A 39 2.71 6.50 7.53
CA ILE A 39 2.92 5.78 6.29
C ILE A 39 2.36 6.56 5.11
N ALA A 40 3.20 6.88 4.13
CA ALA A 40 2.74 7.48 2.89
C ALA A 40 2.20 6.39 1.95
N ASN A 41 1.02 6.59 1.40
CA ASN A 41 0.47 5.76 0.34
C ASN A 41 0.62 6.47 -1.01
N GLY A 42 1.50 5.97 -1.87
CA GLY A 42 1.76 6.49 -3.21
C GLY A 42 1.00 5.77 -4.33
N THR A 43 0.05 4.90 -4.00
CA THR A 43 -0.75 4.14 -4.98
C THR A 43 -2.14 4.73 -5.16
N SER A 44 -2.74 4.52 -6.32
CA SER A 44 -4.13 4.89 -6.63
C SER A 44 -5.02 3.67 -6.73
N GLY A 45 -6.30 3.80 -6.37
CA GLY A 45 -7.28 2.73 -6.41
C GLY A 45 -7.30 1.88 -5.15
N GLU A 46 -7.77 0.65 -5.29
CA GLU A 46 -8.07 -0.26 -4.18
C GLU A 46 -6.86 -0.92 -3.52
N THR A 47 -5.70 -0.93 -4.15
CA THR A 47 -4.51 -1.68 -3.71
C THR A 47 -4.13 -1.48 -2.23
N PRO A 48 -4.25 -0.27 -1.63
CA PRO A 48 -3.95 -0.06 -0.22
C PRO A 48 -5.09 -0.43 0.74
N ALA A 49 -6.10 -1.17 0.29
CA ALA A 49 -7.27 -1.50 1.13
C ALA A 49 -6.90 -2.21 2.44
N VAL A 50 -5.88 -3.07 2.44
CA VAL A 50 -5.40 -3.72 3.67
C VAL A 50 -4.92 -2.70 4.72
N LEU A 51 -4.25 -1.62 4.29
CA LEU A 51 -3.81 -0.54 5.17
C LEU A 51 -5.01 0.19 5.79
N TRP A 52 -6.02 0.52 4.98
CA TRP A 52 -7.24 1.19 5.44
C TRP A 52 -8.02 0.32 6.43
N VAL A 53 -8.19 -0.97 6.11
CA VAL A 53 -8.82 -1.95 6.99
C VAL A 53 -8.04 -2.07 8.30
N GLY A 54 -6.71 -2.10 8.25
CA GLY A 54 -5.86 -2.16 9.43
C GLY A 54 -6.04 -0.97 10.38
N VAL A 55 -6.22 0.23 9.83
CA VAL A 55 -6.52 1.45 10.60
C VAL A 55 -7.93 1.39 11.17
N ASP A 56 -8.94 1.10 10.34
CA ASP A 56 -10.34 1.09 10.74
C ASP A 56 -10.67 0.05 11.81
N GLN A 57 -10.11 -1.15 11.68
CA GLN A 57 -10.31 -2.27 12.61
C GLN A 57 -9.38 -2.21 13.83
N GLY A 58 -8.50 -1.20 13.91
CA GLY A 58 -7.62 -0.97 15.06
C GLY A 58 -6.49 -1.98 15.21
N PHE A 59 -6.13 -2.74 14.16
CA PHE A 59 -5.07 -3.75 14.24
C PHE A 59 -3.72 -3.16 14.61
N TYR A 60 -3.40 -1.97 14.14
CA TYR A 60 -2.15 -1.29 14.50
C TYR A 60 -2.13 -0.87 15.98
N ARG A 61 -3.28 -0.38 16.50
CA ARG A 61 -3.41 -0.02 17.92
C ARG A 61 -3.23 -1.22 18.85
N LYS A 62 -3.72 -2.40 18.42
CA LYS A 62 -3.49 -3.67 19.13
C LYS A 62 -2.00 -3.98 19.29
N HIS A 63 -1.16 -3.52 18.37
CA HIS A 63 0.30 -3.66 18.41
C HIS A 63 1.03 -2.43 18.96
N GLY A 64 0.32 -1.54 19.67
CA GLY A 64 0.93 -0.43 20.40
C GLY A 64 1.32 0.78 19.54
N ILE A 65 0.82 0.91 18.32
CA ILE A 65 1.07 2.05 17.43
C ILE A 65 -0.20 2.69 16.91
N ASN A 66 -0.15 4.01 16.71
CA ASN A 66 -1.18 4.77 16.01
C ASN A 66 -0.71 5.07 14.59
N VAL A 67 -1.33 4.45 13.59
CA VAL A 67 -0.94 4.61 12.18
C VAL A 67 -1.68 5.79 11.55
N GLU A 68 -0.92 6.74 11.01
CA GLU A 68 -1.39 7.83 10.17
C GLU A 68 -1.08 7.49 8.71
N ALA A 69 -2.11 7.09 7.95
CA ALA A 69 -2.00 6.79 6.53
C ALA A 69 -2.19 8.08 5.70
N ILE A 70 -1.12 8.57 5.07
CA ILE A 70 -1.08 9.82 4.32
C ILE A 70 -1.13 9.50 2.83
N PHE A 71 -2.19 9.95 2.15
CA PHE A 71 -2.27 9.79 0.70
C PHE A 71 -1.34 10.76 -0.02
N MET A 72 -0.53 10.24 -0.94
CA MET A 72 0.33 11.00 -1.84
C MET A 72 -0.11 10.77 -3.30
N ARG A 73 0.00 11.81 -4.14
CA ARG A 73 -0.46 11.74 -5.54
C ARG A 73 0.31 10.74 -6.40
N SER A 74 1.52 10.36 -5.97
CA SER A 74 2.37 9.44 -6.72
C SER A 74 3.38 8.71 -5.84
N GLY A 75 3.85 7.55 -6.31
CA GLY A 75 4.93 6.81 -5.66
C GLY A 75 6.24 7.59 -5.53
N PRO A 76 6.73 8.28 -6.57
CA PRO A 76 7.91 9.14 -6.45
C PRO A 76 7.79 10.20 -5.35
N LEU A 77 6.63 10.88 -5.22
CA LEU A 77 6.39 11.86 -4.15
C LEU A 77 6.42 11.19 -2.76
N ALA A 78 5.81 10.02 -2.62
CA ALA A 78 5.85 9.26 -1.38
C ALA A 78 7.28 8.84 -1.00
N MET A 79 8.11 8.45 -1.98
CA MET A 79 9.53 8.14 -1.75
C MET A 79 10.34 9.39 -1.34
N SER A 80 9.99 10.58 -1.83
CA SER A 80 10.60 11.83 -1.36
C SER A 80 10.30 12.10 0.13
N ALA A 81 9.06 11.86 0.58
CA ALA A 81 8.70 11.97 1.99
C ALA A 81 9.43 10.92 2.88
N LEU A 82 9.74 9.74 2.35
CA LEU A 82 10.59 8.77 3.04
C LEU A 82 12.04 9.24 3.12
N ALA A 83 12.56 9.87 2.07
CA ALA A 83 13.91 10.40 2.03
C ALA A 83 14.11 11.53 3.05
N SER A 84 13.15 12.44 3.19
CA SER A 84 13.16 13.54 4.18
C SER A 84 12.85 13.09 5.60
N ALA A 85 12.47 11.82 5.81
CA ALA A 85 12.02 11.26 7.10
C ALA A 85 10.69 11.83 7.63
N ASP A 86 9.90 12.49 6.78
CA ASP A 86 8.55 12.95 7.15
C ASP A 86 7.60 11.78 7.42
N VAL A 87 7.89 10.62 6.82
CA VAL A 87 7.21 9.35 7.06
C VAL A 87 8.21 8.23 7.37
N GLN A 88 7.79 7.27 8.18
CA GLN A 88 8.59 6.10 8.54
C GLN A 88 8.57 5.02 7.43
N MET A 89 7.49 4.96 6.66
CA MET A 89 7.26 3.91 5.67
C MET A 89 6.49 4.44 4.47
N VAL A 90 6.64 3.76 3.33
CA VAL A 90 5.85 4.02 2.12
C VAL A 90 5.16 2.75 1.65
N PHE A 91 3.89 2.87 1.30
CA PHE A 91 3.12 1.86 0.59
C PHE A 91 3.19 2.16 -0.90
N THR A 92 4.03 1.43 -1.63
CA THR A 92 4.32 1.70 -3.05
C THR A 92 4.83 0.46 -3.77
N SER A 93 5.02 0.54 -5.08
CA SER A 93 5.51 -0.56 -5.91
C SER A 93 7.04 -0.57 -6.04
N SER A 94 7.63 -1.74 -6.31
CA SER A 94 9.06 -2.01 -6.35
C SER A 94 9.85 -1.12 -7.34
N ASN A 95 9.22 -0.70 -8.45
CA ASN A 95 9.87 0.21 -9.41
C ASN A 95 10.26 1.57 -8.79
N ASN A 96 9.48 2.07 -7.81
CA ASN A 96 9.85 3.29 -7.10
C ASN A 96 11.10 3.09 -6.24
N VAL A 97 11.22 1.91 -5.61
CA VAL A 97 12.41 1.56 -4.81
C VAL A 97 13.65 1.43 -5.69
N LEU A 98 13.53 0.77 -6.85
CA LEU A 98 14.61 0.68 -7.84
C LEU A 98 15.14 2.08 -8.22
N ASN A 99 14.24 3.00 -8.54
CA ASN A 99 14.62 4.35 -8.98
C ASN A 99 15.39 5.12 -7.90
N VAL A 100 14.94 5.07 -6.64
CA VAL A 100 15.62 5.80 -5.55
C VAL A 100 16.90 5.10 -5.09
N ALA A 101 16.94 3.76 -5.11
CA ALA A 101 18.15 2.99 -4.79
C ALA A 101 19.25 3.22 -5.82
N ALA A 102 18.92 3.33 -7.12
CA ALA A 102 19.85 3.74 -8.16
C ALA A 102 20.40 5.17 -7.96
N GLY A 103 19.69 6.00 -7.20
CA GLY A 103 20.12 7.31 -6.73
C GLY A 103 20.92 7.28 -5.42
N GLY A 104 21.13 6.09 -4.83
CA GLY A 104 21.91 5.93 -3.58
C GLY A 104 21.06 6.01 -2.29
N MET A 105 19.72 6.04 -2.39
CA MET A 105 18.88 6.06 -1.21
C MET A 105 18.91 4.70 -0.46
N ASP A 106 19.04 4.75 0.86
CA ASP A 106 18.99 3.59 1.76
C ASP A 106 17.55 3.08 1.97
N ALA A 107 16.87 2.69 0.88
CA ALA A 107 15.51 2.18 0.93
C ALA A 107 15.44 0.72 0.49
N ALA A 108 14.54 -0.05 1.13
CA ALA A 108 14.26 -1.42 0.74
C ALA A 108 12.77 -1.76 0.88
N VAL A 109 12.35 -2.75 0.10
CA VAL A 109 11.11 -3.49 0.31
C VAL A 109 11.32 -4.40 1.51
N ILE A 110 10.56 -4.16 2.58
CA ILE A 110 10.65 -4.95 3.82
C ILE A 110 9.51 -5.97 3.94
N ALA A 111 8.42 -5.78 3.20
CA ALA A 111 7.33 -6.74 3.05
C ALA A 111 6.54 -6.46 1.77
N THR A 112 5.92 -7.49 1.20
CA THR A 112 5.09 -7.38 0.00
C THR A 112 3.64 -7.63 0.33
N VAL A 113 2.77 -6.73 -0.10
CA VAL A 113 1.32 -6.88 0.06
C VAL A 113 0.70 -7.47 -1.21
N VAL A 114 1.06 -6.94 -2.38
CA VAL A 114 0.59 -7.42 -3.67
C VAL A 114 1.73 -8.13 -4.39
N GLY A 115 1.65 -9.45 -4.47
CA GLY A 115 2.73 -10.32 -4.98
C GLY A 115 2.72 -10.53 -6.49
N ARG A 116 1.72 -9.99 -7.21
CA ARG A 116 1.56 -10.12 -8.67
C ARG A 116 1.01 -8.83 -9.27
N PRO A 117 1.13 -8.61 -10.59
CA PRO A 117 0.40 -7.52 -11.24
C PRO A 117 -1.10 -7.73 -11.05
N GLU A 118 -1.86 -6.64 -11.08
CA GLU A 118 -3.32 -6.69 -10.95
C GLU A 118 -3.98 -5.66 -11.88
N GLY A 119 -5.30 -5.77 -12.02
CA GLY A 119 -6.11 -4.88 -12.84
C GLY A 119 -6.03 -5.18 -14.33
N ASP A 120 -6.66 -4.31 -15.10
CA ASP A 120 -6.86 -4.48 -16.52
C ASP A 120 -6.16 -3.37 -17.32
N PHE A 121 -5.52 -3.74 -18.40
CA PHE A 121 -5.07 -2.79 -19.42
C PHE A 121 -6.23 -2.53 -20.37
N MET A 122 -6.92 -1.42 -20.12
CA MET A 122 -8.16 -1.02 -20.79
C MET A 122 -7.87 -0.14 -22.00
N ALA A 123 -8.61 -0.36 -23.08
CA ALA A 123 -8.61 0.50 -24.24
C ALA A 123 -10.02 0.93 -24.63
N ARG A 124 -10.12 2.01 -25.41
CA ARG A 124 -11.38 2.48 -25.98
C ARG A 124 -12.05 1.40 -26.85
N PRO A 125 -13.39 1.47 -27.00
CA PRO A 125 -14.15 0.40 -27.71
C PRO A 125 -13.69 0.11 -29.14
N GLU A 126 -13.16 1.12 -29.84
CA GLU A 126 -12.67 0.98 -31.21
C GLU A 126 -11.32 0.26 -31.32
N ILE A 127 -10.54 0.19 -30.23
CA ILE A 127 -9.25 -0.49 -30.19
C ILE A 127 -9.47 -1.94 -29.77
N LYS A 128 -9.23 -2.87 -30.68
CA LYS A 128 -9.48 -4.32 -30.47
C LYS A 128 -8.19 -5.13 -30.36
N LYS A 129 -7.08 -4.60 -30.89
CA LYS A 129 -5.79 -5.29 -30.93
C LYS A 129 -4.69 -4.40 -30.35
N PRO A 130 -3.68 -4.98 -29.70
CA PRO A 130 -2.56 -4.21 -29.13
C PRO A 130 -1.85 -3.32 -30.15
N GLU A 131 -1.66 -3.77 -31.40
CA GLU A 131 -0.94 -3.05 -32.44
C GLU A 131 -1.58 -1.71 -32.82
N GLU A 132 -2.89 -1.57 -32.58
CA GLU A 132 -3.66 -0.34 -32.82
C GLU A 132 -3.30 0.78 -31.81
N LEU A 133 -2.50 0.47 -30.77
CA LEU A 133 -1.96 1.45 -29.86
C LEU A 133 -0.73 2.20 -30.41
N ARG A 134 -0.16 1.76 -31.54
CA ARG A 134 0.99 2.46 -32.16
C ARG A 134 0.61 3.90 -32.52
N GLY A 135 1.47 4.85 -32.13
CA GLY A 135 1.22 6.29 -32.32
C GLY A 135 0.15 6.88 -31.41
N LYS A 136 -0.41 6.11 -30.47
CA LYS A 136 -1.50 6.55 -29.59
C LYS A 136 -1.00 7.12 -28.26
N GLN A 137 -1.94 7.73 -27.54
CA GLN A 137 -1.70 8.32 -26.23
C GLN A 137 -2.35 7.48 -25.13
N LEU A 138 -1.57 7.15 -24.09
CA LEU A 138 -1.99 6.39 -22.93
C LEU A 138 -2.06 7.30 -21.69
N ALA A 139 -3.12 7.15 -20.89
CA ALA A 139 -3.25 7.86 -19.62
C ALA A 139 -2.53 7.10 -18.50
N ILE A 140 -1.76 7.83 -17.69
CA ILE A 140 -1.04 7.28 -16.55
C ILE A 140 -1.23 8.15 -15.30
N GLN A 141 -0.96 7.57 -14.12
CA GLN A 141 -0.99 8.30 -12.85
C GLN A 141 0.16 9.32 -12.78
N SER A 142 1.37 8.85 -12.96
CA SER A 142 2.61 9.62 -12.92
C SER A 142 3.71 8.81 -13.62
N ILE A 143 4.68 9.47 -14.22
CA ILE A 143 5.87 8.79 -14.76
C ILE A 143 6.62 8.12 -13.59
N GLY A 144 7.02 6.87 -13.79
CA GLY A 144 7.73 6.09 -12.77
C GLY A 144 6.88 5.58 -11.61
N GLY A 145 5.58 5.92 -11.53
CA GLY A 145 4.67 5.40 -10.51
C GLY A 145 4.19 3.98 -10.78
N GLY A 146 3.45 3.38 -9.82
CA GLY A 146 2.96 2.00 -9.95
C GLY A 146 2.01 1.79 -11.12
N GLY A 147 1.07 2.72 -11.35
CA GLY A 147 0.18 2.66 -12.51
C GLY A 147 0.92 2.77 -13.85
N TRP A 148 2.00 3.56 -13.91
CA TRP A 148 2.88 3.58 -15.09
C TRP A 148 3.61 2.25 -15.26
N ALA A 149 4.12 1.65 -14.18
CA ALA A 149 4.78 0.35 -14.24
C ALA A 149 3.85 -0.75 -14.78
N ASN A 150 2.57 -0.77 -14.36
CA ASN A 150 1.58 -1.70 -14.88
C ASN A 150 1.30 -1.47 -16.38
N ASN A 151 1.25 -0.21 -16.86
CA ASN A 151 1.17 0.06 -18.30
C ASN A 151 2.42 -0.47 -19.03
N MET A 152 3.63 -0.26 -18.50
CA MET A 152 4.87 -0.74 -19.11
C MET A 152 4.93 -2.27 -19.15
N LEU A 153 4.50 -2.95 -18.09
CA LEU A 153 4.41 -4.42 -18.06
C LEU A 153 3.41 -4.95 -19.09
N ALA A 154 2.26 -4.28 -19.22
CA ALA A 154 1.26 -4.64 -20.20
C ALA A 154 1.78 -4.46 -21.64
N LEU A 155 2.38 -3.32 -21.95
CA LEU A 155 2.95 -3.06 -23.28
C LEU A 155 4.05 -4.07 -23.61
N ASP A 156 5.00 -4.31 -22.70
CA ASP A 156 6.08 -5.26 -22.92
C ASP A 156 5.55 -6.69 -23.14
N TYR A 157 4.53 -7.13 -22.39
CA TYR A 157 3.89 -8.43 -22.57
C TYR A 157 3.18 -8.56 -23.93
N LEU A 158 2.57 -7.47 -24.39
CA LEU A 158 1.88 -7.39 -25.67
C LEU A 158 2.82 -7.13 -26.85
N GLY A 159 4.14 -7.13 -26.63
CA GLY A 159 5.15 -6.92 -27.67
C GLY A 159 5.28 -5.47 -28.16
N LEU A 160 4.76 -4.52 -27.40
CA LEU A 160 4.85 -3.09 -27.70
C LEU A 160 5.96 -2.41 -26.88
N ASP A 161 6.59 -1.42 -27.51
CA ASP A 161 7.60 -0.57 -26.86
C ASP A 161 7.23 0.90 -27.08
N PRO A 162 7.15 1.73 -26.04
CA PRO A 162 6.70 3.11 -26.19
C PRO A 162 7.52 3.95 -27.18
N ASP A 163 8.84 3.79 -27.18
CA ASP A 163 9.71 4.56 -28.05
C ASP A 163 9.63 4.07 -29.49
N ARG A 164 9.80 2.75 -29.71
CA ARG A 164 9.73 2.14 -31.03
C ARG A 164 8.38 2.33 -31.71
N ASP A 165 7.27 2.19 -30.92
CA ASP A 165 5.93 2.22 -31.44
C ASP A 165 5.28 3.62 -31.31
N ASN A 166 6.06 4.66 -30.94
CA ASN A 166 5.63 6.05 -30.78
C ASN A 166 4.40 6.20 -29.88
N ILE A 167 4.36 5.44 -28.77
CA ILE A 167 3.29 5.50 -27.77
C ILE A 167 3.63 6.60 -26.77
N ARG A 168 2.72 7.55 -26.58
CA ARG A 168 2.93 8.70 -25.68
C ARG A 168 2.17 8.54 -24.39
N PHE A 169 2.72 9.08 -23.29
CA PHE A 169 2.04 9.09 -22.01
C PHE A 169 1.54 10.49 -21.64
N ILE A 170 0.29 10.55 -21.15
CA ILE A 170 -0.27 11.75 -20.54
C ILE A 170 -0.51 11.50 -19.04
N VAL A 171 0.04 12.38 -18.20
CA VAL A 171 -0.10 12.30 -16.74
C VAL A 171 -1.40 12.94 -16.33
N LEU A 172 -2.33 12.16 -15.76
CA LEU A 172 -3.66 12.62 -15.36
C LEU A 172 -4.00 12.31 -13.90
N GLY A 173 -3.08 11.67 -13.15
CA GLY A 173 -3.28 11.36 -11.75
C GLY A 173 -4.20 10.16 -11.51
N ASP A 174 -5.31 10.38 -10.80
CA ASP A 174 -6.19 9.32 -10.31
C ASP A 174 -6.95 8.55 -11.41
N GLN A 175 -7.60 7.46 -11.03
CA GLN A 175 -8.29 6.60 -11.99
C GLN A 175 -9.56 7.28 -12.57
N PRO A 176 -10.37 8.02 -11.80
CA PRO A 176 -11.50 8.77 -12.37
C PRO A 176 -11.09 9.73 -13.49
N SER A 177 -10.01 10.50 -13.31
CA SER A 177 -9.50 11.41 -14.35
C SER A 177 -9.02 10.66 -15.61
N ARG A 178 -8.43 9.48 -15.44
CA ARG A 178 -8.02 8.63 -16.55
C ARG A 178 -9.22 8.00 -17.27
N ILE A 179 -10.29 7.62 -16.55
CA ILE A 179 -11.56 7.18 -17.13
C ILE A 179 -12.15 8.30 -18.01
N GLN A 180 -12.24 9.51 -17.49
CA GLN A 180 -12.72 10.65 -18.26
C GLN A 180 -11.89 10.87 -19.54
N ALA A 181 -10.58 10.69 -19.48
CA ALA A 181 -9.72 10.80 -20.67
C ALA A 181 -10.00 9.70 -21.71
N LEU A 182 -10.32 8.49 -21.28
CA LEU A 182 -10.76 7.41 -22.18
C LEU A 182 -12.12 7.74 -22.79
N GLU A 183 -13.08 8.22 -22.00
CA GLU A 183 -14.43 8.55 -22.46
C GLU A 183 -14.43 9.69 -23.47
N THR A 184 -13.62 10.71 -23.26
CA THR A 184 -13.50 11.88 -24.16
C THR A 184 -12.57 11.65 -25.36
N GLY A 185 -11.88 10.50 -25.44
CA GLY A 185 -10.92 10.23 -26.50
C GLY A 185 -9.57 10.93 -26.35
N ARG A 186 -9.33 11.62 -25.23
CA ARG A 186 -8.05 12.25 -24.92
C ARG A 186 -6.93 11.24 -24.71
N ALA A 187 -7.26 10.04 -24.24
CA ALA A 187 -6.36 8.90 -24.18
C ALA A 187 -7.04 7.67 -24.80
N GLN A 188 -6.27 6.77 -25.36
CA GLN A 188 -6.78 5.58 -26.05
C GLN A 188 -6.71 4.32 -25.20
N ALA A 189 -5.78 4.27 -24.23
CA ALA A 189 -5.69 3.17 -23.27
C ALA A 189 -5.14 3.65 -21.93
N SER A 190 -5.34 2.84 -20.88
CA SER A 190 -4.77 3.01 -19.55
C SER A 190 -4.90 1.73 -18.75
N TRP A 191 -3.95 1.46 -17.87
CA TRP A 191 -4.16 0.50 -16.80
C TRP A 191 -5.18 1.03 -15.78
N MET A 192 -6.09 0.16 -15.35
CA MET A 192 -7.11 0.42 -14.33
C MET A 192 -7.15 -0.71 -13.31
N GLY A 193 -7.31 -0.38 -12.03
CA GLY A 193 -7.66 -1.36 -11.00
C GLY A 193 -9.07 -1.93 -11.25
N SER A 194 -9.36 -3.08 -10.66
CA SER A 194 -10.58 -3.84 -10.96
C SER A 194 -11.87 -3.13 -10.53
N THR A 195 -11.83 -2.30 -9.48
CA THR A 195 -12.95 -1.42 -9.09
C THR A 195 -13.32 -0.45 -10.21
N PHE A 196 -12.34 0.08 -10.90
CA PHE A 196 -12.51 1.14 -11.91
C PHE A 196 -12.64 0.60 -13.34
N SER A 197 -12.08 -0.58 -13.63
CA SER A 197 -12.25 -1.22 -14.94
C SER A 197 -13.63 -1.86 -15.11
N ALA A 198 -14.26 -2.34 -14.04
CA ALA A 198 -15.55 -3.02 -14.11
C ALA A 198 -16.66 -2.17 -14.76
N PRO A 199 -16.84 -0.88 -14.42
CA PRO A 199 -17.81 -0.04 -15.12
C PRO A 199 -17.48 0.17 -16.61
N LEU A 200 -16.18 0.28 -16.95
CA LEU A 200 -15.75 0.43 -18.34
C LEU A 200 -16.05 -0.83 -19.16
N LYS A 201 -15.83 -2.03 -18.61
CA LYS A 201 -16.21 -3.30 -19.23
C LYS A 201 -17.70 -3.34 -19.57
N LYS A 202 -18.56 -2.91 -18.64
CA LYS A 202 -20.01 -2.81 -18.86
C LYS A 202 -20.38 -1.83 -19.96
N LYS A 203 -19.56 -0.78 -20.20
CA LYS A 203 -19.73 0.20 -21.28
C LYS A 203 -19.11 -0.25 -22.61
N GLY A 204 -18.56 -1.48 -22.72
CA GLY A 204 -18.01 -2.04 -23.94
C GLY A 204 -16.55 -1.65 -24.23
N TYR A 205 -15.82 -1.10 -23.27
CA TYR A 205 -14.38 -0.86 -23.40
C TYR A 205 -13.61 -2.18 -23.50
N THR A 206 -12.57 -2.20 -24.31
CA THR A 206 -11.78 -3.40 -24.58
C THR A 206 -10.78 -3.66 -23.45
N VAL A 207 -10.73 -4.89 -22.94
CA VAL A 207 -9.64 -5.37 -22.10
C VAL A 207 -8.58 -5.96 -23.03
N LEU A 208 -7.47 -5.24 -23.23
CA LEU A 208 -6.36 -5.75 -24.04
C LEU A 208 -5.52 -6.76 -23.27
N LEU A 209 -5.46 -6.63 -21.93
CA LEU A 209 -4.77 -7.56 -21.05
C LEU A 209 -5.36 -7.52 -19.63
N ASP A 210 -5.70 -8.68 -19.10
CA ASP A 210 -5.92 -8.89 -17.66
C ASP A 210 -4.56 -9.23 -17.04
N LEU A 211 -3.98 -8.29 -16.29
CA LEU A 211 -2.63 -8.45 -15.74
C LEU A 211 -2.59 -9.55 -14.66
N ALA A 212 -3.68 -9.75 -13.93
CA ALA A 212 -3.73 -10.76 -12.88
C ALA A 212 -3.68 -12.20 -13.44
N ARG A 213 -4.13 -12.38 -14.68
CA ARG A 213 -4.09 -13.67 -15.39
C ARG A 213 -2.85 -13.87 -16.23
N ALA A 214 -2.15 -12.79 -16.56
CA ALA A 214 -0.94 -12.87 -17.37
C ALA A 214 0.21 -13.51 -16.55
N PRO A 215 1.06 -14.35 -17.14
CA PRO A 215 2.20 -14.97 -16.47
C PRO A 215 3.36 -13.96 -16.31
N ILE A 216 3.06 -12.79 -15.76
CA ILE A 216 4.02 -11.73 -15.51
C ILE A 216 4.47 -11.81 -14.04
N SER A 217 5.75 -12.04 -13.82
CA SER A 217 6.33 -11.92 -12.49
C SER A 217 6.53 -10.45 -12.15
N TYR A 218 5.90 -10.01 -11.07
CA TYR A 218 6.01 -8.62 -10.61
C TYR A 218 5.84 -8.53 -9.09
N LEU A 219 6.77 -7.87 -8.45
CA LEU A 219 6.64 -7.46 -7.06
C LEU A 219 5.88 -6.13 -7.04
N GLY A 220 4.59 -6.24 -6.82
CA GLY A 220 3.66 -5.12 -6.87
C GLY A 220 3.79 -4.18 -5.68
N THR A 221 2.67 -3.83 -5.06
CA THR A 221 2.66 -2.90 -3.93
C THR A 221 3.20 -3.55 -2.67
N SER A 222 4.12 -2.84 -2.02
CA SER A 222 4.95 -3.32 -0.93
C SER A 222 5.09 -2.26 0.16
N LEU A 223 5.49 -2.68 1.34
CA LEU A 223 5.92 -1.83 2.44
C LEU A 223 7.41 -1.55 2.29
N VAL A 224 7.74 -0.27 2.19
CA VAL A 224 9.10 0.23 1.91
C VAL A 224 9.56 1.12 3.04
N ALA A 225 10.76 0.88 3.55
CA ALA A 225 11.36 1.68 4.61
C ALA A 225 12.84 1.92 4.34
N ARG A 226 13.45 2.84 5.09
CA ARG A 226 14.91 2.98 5.12
C ARG A 226 15.50 1.84 5.96
N LYS A 227 16.49 1.12 5.40
CA LYS A 227 17.16 0.01 6.11
C LYS A 227 17.75 0.47 7.44
N SER A 228 18.34 1.67 7.49
CA SER A 228 18.88 2.27 8.72
C SER A 228 17.80 2.48 9.77
N ALA A 229 16.62 2.99 9.40
CA ALA A 229 15.52 3.22 10.34
C ALA A 229 14.95 1.91 10.92
N VAL A 230 14.82 0.88 10.08
CA VAL A 230 14.40 -0.46 10.55
C VAL A 230 15.38 -1.03 11.56
N ARG A 231 16.69 -0.85 11.34
CA ARG A 231 17.72 -1.30 12.30
C ARG A 231 17.71 -0.51 13.61
N GLN A 232 17.41 0.79 13.56
CA GLN A 232 17.35 1.65 14.75
C GLN A 232 16.12 1.37 15.62
N GLU A 233 14.97 1.15 15.01
CA GLU A 233 13.68 0.98 15.70
C GLU A 233 12.96 -0.33 15.32
N PRO A 234 13.62 -1.50 15.43
CA PRO A 234 13.07 -2.75 14.89
C PRO A 234 11.71 -3.13 15.48
N LYS A 235 11.48 -2.83 16.78
CA LYS A 235 10.19 -3.11 17.44
C LYS A 235 9.04 -2.29 16.85
N LEU A 236 9.30 -1.03 16.47
CA LEU A 236 8.30 -0.15 15.87
C LEU A 236 7.85 -0.70 14.50
N TYR A 237 8.82 -1.10 13.68
CA TYR A 237 8.52 -1.72 12.38
C TYR A 237 7.90 -3.11 12.51
N GLU A 238 8.28 -3.89 13.53
CA GLU A 238 7.64 -5.17 13.84
C GLU A 238 6.16 -4.99 14.18
N SER A 239 5.82 -4.00 15.02
CA SER A 239 4.42 -3.63 15.33
C SER A 239 3.63 -3.30 14.06
N MET A 240 4.20 -2.51 13.15
CA MET A 240 3.58 -2.15 11.88
C MET A 240 3.34 -3.39 11.00
N LEU A 241 4.32 -4.28 10.86
CA LEU A 241 4.20 -5.50 10.08
C LEU A 241 3.15 -6.46 10.67
N LYS A 242 3.16 -6.67 11.99
CA LYS A 242 2.16 -7.51 12.68
C LYS A 242 0.74 -6.98 12.50
N GLY A 243 0.54 -5.66 12.65
CA GLY A 243 -0.76 -5.03 12.38
C GLY A 243 -1.21 -5.20 10.94
N THR A 244 -0.28 -5.16 9.97
CA THR A 244 -0.59 -5.41 8.56
C THR A 244 -0.93 -6.89 8.30
N ILE A 245 -0.22 -7.84 8.95
CA ILE A 245 -0.55 -9.28 8.87
C ILE A 245 -1.96 -9.53 9.42
N ASP A 246 -2.31 -8.95 10.58
CA ASP A 246 -3.64 -9.09 11.16
C ASP A 246 -4.71 -8.49 10.22
N ALA A 247 -4.44 -7.33 9.64
CA ALA A 247 -5.32 -6.71 8.65
C ALA A 247 -5.49 -7.58 7.38
N MET A 248 -4.41 -8.19 6.91
CA MET A 248 -4.44 -9.11 5.77
C MET A 248 -5.29 -10.35 6.08
N ARG A 249 -5.09 -10.95 7.25
CA ARG A 249 -5.88 -12.11 7.69
C ARG A 249 -7.36 -11.78 7.81
N PHE A 250 -7.68 -10.60 8.35
CA PHE A 250 -9.06 -10.11 8.43
C PHE A 250 -9.66 -9.91 7.03
N PHE A 251 -8.90 -9.26 6.14
CA PHE A 251 -9.32 -9.00 4.76
C PHE A 251 -9.65 -10.27 3.98
N MET A 252 -8.84 -11.34 4.18
CA MET A 252 -8.96 -12.60 3.44
C MET A 252 -10.12 -13.49 3.93
N LYS A 253 -10.70 -13.20 5.10
CA LYS A 253 -11.81 -13.99 5.64
C LYS A 253 -13.14 -13.58 5.02
N PRO A 254 -13.90 -14.52 4.39
CA PRO A 254 -15.17 -14.20 3.72
C PRO A 254 -16.20 -13.54 4.63
N GLU A 255 -16.25 -13.92 5.92
CA GLU A 255 -17.18 -13.35 6.91
C GLU A 255 -16.93 -11.85 7.16
N ASN A 256 -15.75 -11.35 6.91
CA ASN A 256 -15.38 -9.94 7.09
C ASN A 256 -15.59 -9.10 5.81
N LYS A 257 -15.93 -9.72 4.67
CA LYS A 257 -16.14 -9.04 3.39
C LYS A 257 -17.02 -7.78 3.51
N PRO A 258 -18.18 -7.79 4.22
CA PRO A 258 -19.01 -6.59 4.34
C PRO A 258 -18.27 -5.40 4.95
N ALA A 259 -17.49 -5.61 6.01
CA ALA A 259 -16.71 -4.54 6.66
C ALA A 259 -15.59 -4.03 5.75
N VAL A 260 -14.94 -4.92 5.01
CA VAL A 260 -13.90 -4.55 4.03
C VAL A 260 -14.48 -3.71 2.90
N LEU A 261 -15.62 -4.11 2.31
CA LEU A 261 -16.29 -3.36 1.25
C LEU A 261 -16.73 -1.97 1.74
N GLN A 262 -17.23 -1.84 2.96
CA GLN A 262 -17.57 -0.53 3.55
C GLN A 262 -16.35 0.39 3.63
N THR A 263 -15.22 -0.12 4.16
CA THR A 263 -13.96 0.64 4.22
C THR A 263 -13.50 1.06 2.82
N MET A 264 -13.48 0.14 1.86
CA MET A 264 -13.08 0.42 0.48
C MET A 264 -13.98 1.47 -0.18
N ALA A 265 -15.30 1.31 -0.09
CA ALA A 265 -16.26 2.25 -0.69
C ALA A 265 -16.12 3.66 -0.11
N ARG A 266 -15.98 3.78 1.21
CA ARG A 266 -15.78 5.05 1.89
C ARG A 266 -14.49 5.76 1.43
N VAL A 267 -13.36 5.05 1.43
CA VAL A 267 -12.06 5.65 1.09
C VAL A 267 -11.96 5.98 -0.40
N LEU A 268 -12.48 5.11 -1.26
CA LEU A 268 -12.51 5.32 -2.72
C LEU A 268 -13.64 6.25 -3.16
N ARG A 269 -14.52 6.68 -2.23
CA ARG A 269 -15.69 7.54 -2.50
C ARG A 269 -16.60 6.95 -3.58
N LEU A 270 -16.85 5.64 -3.48
CA LEU A 270 -17.72 4.95 -4.43
C LEU A 270 -19.19 5.26 -4.12
N PRO A 271 -20.06 5.33 -5.14
CA PRO A 271 -21.48 5.61 -4.96
C PRO A 271 -22.22 4.56 -4.12
N LYS A 272 -21.82 3.28 -4.23
CA LYS A 272 -22.42 2.15 -3.52
C LYS A 272 -21.32 1.25 -2.95
N VAL A 273 -21.61 0.58 -1.83
CA VAL A 273 -20.68 -0.37 -1.20
C VAL A 273 -20.35 -1.52 -2.16
N ASP A 274 -21.33 -2.02 -2.89
CA ASP A 274 -21.16 -3.12 -3.85
C ASP A 274 -20.25 -2.78 -5.02
N ASP A 275 -20.05 -1.49 -5.33
CA ASP A 275 -19.10 -1.07 -6.36
C ASP A 275 -17.64 -1.42 -6.01
N ALA A 276 -17.34 -1.70 -4.74
CA ALA A 276 -16.02 -2.15 -4.29
C ALA A 276 -15.77 -3.65 -4.52
N GLU A 277 -16.81 -4.45 -4.83
CA GLU A 277 -16.73 -5.91 -4.85
C GLU A 277 -15.72 -6.46 -5.86
N ASN A 278 -15.66 -5.89 -7.06
CA ASN A 278 -14.70 -6.32 -8.08
C ASN A 278 -13.25 -6.08 -7.62
N GLY A 279 -12.98 -4.94 -6.99
CA GLY A 279 -11.68 -4.64 -6.40
C GLY A 279 -11.32 -5.58 -5.24
N TYR A 280 -12.27 -5.87 -4.35
CA TYR A 280 -12.08 -6.83 -3.27
C TYR A 280 -11.70 -8.22 -3.81
N ASN A 281 -12.48 -8.76 -4.75
CA ASN A 281 -12.24 -10.07 -5.34
C ASN A 281 -10.87 -10.13 -6.05
N ALA A 282 -10.50 -9.06 -6.76
CA ALA A 282 -9.19 -8.96 -7.38
C ALA A 282 -8.06 -8.98 -6.34
N LEU A 283 -8.17 -8.19 -5.27
CA LEU A 283 -7.16 -8.13 -4.22
C LEU A 283 -6.98 -9.45 -3.49
N VAL A 284 -8.07 -10.17 -3.19
CA VAL A 284 -8.02 -11.52 -2.60
C VAL A 284 -7.17 -12.47 -3.47
N SER A 285 -7.23 -12.32 -4.80
CA SER A 285 -6.48 -13.17 -5.71
C SER A 285 -4.99 -12.85 -5.85
N VAL A 286 -4.56 -11.63 -5.49
CA VAL A 286 -3.19 -11.14 -5.73
C VAL A 286 -2.42 -10.80 -4.45
N TYR A 287 -3.06 -10.74 -3.29
CA TYR A 287 -2.39 -10.50 -2.03
C TYR A 287 -1.41 -11.63 -1.69
N ALA A 288 -0.24 -11.26 -1.19
CA ALA A 288 0.82 -12.18 -0.84
C ALA A 288 0.55 -12.80 0.55
N ASN A 289 0.28 -14.09 0.61
CA ASN A 289 -0.12 -14.78 1.85
C ASN A 289 0.92 -14.68 2.98
N ASP A 290 2.22 -14.72 2.64
CA ASP A 290 3.32 -14.67 3.61
C ASP A 290 4.01 -13.29 3.67
N MET A 291 3.57 -12.36 2.85
CA MET A 291 4.13 -11.01 2.70
C MET A 291 5.64 -10.96 2.41
N ARG A 292 6.29 -12.08 2.08
CA ARG A 292 7.73 -12.11 1.76
C ARG A 292 7.98 -11.58 0.34
N PRO A 293 8.85 -10.59 0.17
CA PRO A 293 9.22 -10.11 -1.15
C PRO A 293 10.04 -11.15 -1.92
N LYS A 294 9.65 -11.41 -3.17
CA LYS A 294 10.36 -12.34 -4.06
C LYS A 294 11.14 -11.56 -5.10
N VAL A 295 12.45 -11.79 -5.16
CA VAL A 295 13.37 -11.11 -6.10
C VAL A 295 12.94 -11.25 -7.55
N GLU A 296 12.42 -12.41 -7.94
CA GLU A 296 11.95 -12.67 -9.30
C GLU A 296 10.90 -11.66 -9.76
N GLY A 297 10.06 -11.18 -8.82
CA GLY A 297 9.08 -10.14 -9.09
C GLY A 297 9.68 -8.77 -9.40
N VAL A 298 10.92 -8.53 -9.04
CA VAL A 298 11.62 -7.26 -9.33
C VAL A 298 12.29 -7.30 -10.70
N LYS A 299 12.84 -8.45 -11.10
CA LYS A 299 13.72 -8.59 -12.29
C LYS A 299 13.08 -8.07 -13.58
N LYS A 300 11.80 -8.37 -13.82
CA LYS A 300 11.11 -7.96 -15.05
C LYS A 300 11.00 -6.43 -15.15
N ILE A 301 10.46 -5.78 -14.13
CA ILE A 301 10.33 -4.31 -14.15
C ILE A 301 11.70 -3.63 -14.12
N HIS A 302 12.69 -4.21 -13.43
CA HIS A 302 14.06 -3.73 -13.43
C HIS A 302 14.65 -3.73 -14.85
N SER A 303 14.50 -4.82 -15.61
CA SER A 303 14.98 -4.91 -16.98
C SER A 303 14.33 -3.88 -17.92
N ILE A 304 13.04 -3.59 -17.73
CA ILE A 304 12.34 -2.56 -18.50
C ILE A 304 12.90 -1.17 -18.18
N LEU A 305 13.04 -0.85 -16.90
CA LEU A 305 13.59 0.44 -16.45
C LEU A 305 15.05 0.67 -16.86
N ALA A 306 15.87 -0.37 -16.81
CA ALA A 306 17.29 -0.31 -17.14
C ALA A 306 17.55 0.01 -18.63
N ARG A 307 16.55 -0.13 -19.52
CA ARG A 307 16.67 0.29 -20.93
C ARG A 307 16.85 1.80 -21.07
N THR A 308 16.22 2.57 -20.19
CA THR A 308 16.21 4.04 -20.24
C THR A 308 16.99 4.72 -19.11
N ASN A 309 17.38 3.96 -18.06
CA ASN A 309 18.12 4.48 -16.92
C ASN A 309 19.45 3.72 -16.70
N PRO A 310 20.60 4.25 -17.15
CA PRO A 310 21.91 3.57 -17.01
C PRO A 310 22.31 3.29 -15.56
N LYS A 311 21.84 4.06 -14.58
CA LYS A 311 22.13 3.82 -13.16
C LYS A 311 21.57 2.49 -12.68
N LEU A 312 20.43 2.07 -13.23
CA LEU A 312 19.79 0.79 -12.90
C LEU A 312 20.58 -0.41 -13.44
N GLN A 313 21.34 -0.26 -14.52
CA GLN A 313 22.18 -1.34 -15.05
C GLN A 313 23.25 -1.82 -14.06
N LYS A 314 23.65 -0.98 -13.11
CA LYS A 314 24.66 -1.31 -12.08
C LYS A 314 24.03 -1.83 -10.78
N LEU A 315 22.74 -1.63 -10.58
CA LEU A 315 22.01 -2.08 -9.38
C LEU A 315 21.57 -3.54 -9.55
N LYS A 316 21.71 -4.35 -8.51
CA LYS A 316 21.13 -5.71 -8.49
C LYS A 316 19.73 -5.67 -7.88
N SER A 317 18.80 -6.47 -8.43
CA SER A 317 17.42 -6.53 -7.95
C SER A 317 17.32 -6.93 -6.47
N GLU A 318 18.25 -7.73 -5.99
CA GLU A 318 18.37 -8.18 -4.60
C GLU A 318 18.64 -7.04 -3.62
N GLU A 319 19.35 -6.00 -4.07
CA GLU A 319 19.79 -4.90 -3.20
C GLU A 319 18.63 -4.05 -2.66
N ILE A 320 17.48 -4.08 -3.34
CA ILE A 320 16.29 -3.34 -2.91
C ILE A 320 15.37 -4.15 -1.98
N ILE A 321 15.78 -5.34 -1.54
CA ILE A 321 15.00 -6.19 -0.66
C ILE A 321 15.71 -6.35 0.69
N ASP A 322 14.97 -6.20 1.78
CA ASP A 322 15.38 -6.56 3.12
C ASP A 322 14.20 -7.25 3.83
N ASP A 323 14.08 -8.55 3.63
CA ASP A 323 13.01 -9.37 4.19
C ASP A 323 13.30 -9.88 5.61
N SER A 324 14.41 -9.47 6.21
CA SER A 324 14.90 -10.01 7.48
C SER A 324 13.86 -9.95 8.61
N LEU A 325 13.14 -8.84 8.72
CA LEU A 325 12.15 -8.63 9.77
C LEU A 325 10.86 -9.42 9.50
N ILE A 326 10.31 -9.36 8.29
CA ILE A 326 9.07 -10.10 7.95
C ILE A 326 9.31 -11.61 8.02
N ARG A 327 10.46 -12.09 7.57
CA ARG A 327 10.86 -13.50 7.68
C ARG A 327 10.88 -13.96 9.12
N LYS A 328 11.54 -13.21 10.02
CA LYS A 328 11.56 -13.50 11.46
C LYS A 328 10.15 -13.59 12.07
N ILE A 329 9.26 -12.66 11.70
CA ILE A 329 7.87 -12.65 12.19
C ILE A 329 7.14 -13.92 11.73
N VAL A 330 7.20 -14.24 10.45
CA VAL A 330 6.52 -15.42 9.87
C VAL A 330 7.09 -16.73 10.44
N GLU A 331 8.41 -16.85 10.58
CA GLU A 331 9.08 -18.03 11.14
C GLU A 331 8.82 -18.22 12.65
N SER A 332 8.44 -17.16 13.36
CA SER A 332 8.00 -17.26 14.77
C SER A 332 6.59 -17.83 14.94
N GLY A 333 5.89 -18.15 13.84
CA GLY A 333 4.52 -18.66 13.86
C GLY A 333 3.44 -17.59 13.99
N TYR A 334 3.83 -16.32 13.86
CA TYR A 334 2.89 -15.18 13.92
C TYR A 334 1.95 -15.15 12.74
#